data_2538c37c9a9569a78ab0ca4b6c665294
#
_entry.id   2538c37c9a9569a78ab0ca4b6c665294
#
_cell.length_a   1.000
_cell.length_b   1.000
_cell.length_c   1.000
_cell.angle_alpha   90.00
_cell.angle_beta   90.00
_cell.angle_gamma   90.00
#
_symmetry.space_group_name_H-M   'P 1'
#
loop_
_entity.id
_entity.type
_entity.pdbx_description
1 polymer ?
#
loop_
_entity_poly.entity_id
_entity_poly.type
_entity_poly.pdbx_seq_one_letter_code
_entity_poly.pdbx_strand_id
1 'polypeptide(L)'
;MVIDYQNVHLTASDTFDPHGNHHNSLIHPMLFARRALLQRNSRQRPGYPPAALVRVTAFRGLPHPDHDWEQSRRCVDQAVQWRTDGARVELRDLKYKYQLGADGQPIRNIYGKKEPIGRPVEKGIDVLCALATMTEALDPAIDLVILASRDTDLVPALDQVSDLHTANRAAVAAVETVSWHNRNAKKEGAMNGGNLRPSGGRRIWNTNLDRACYDASLDRGDYR
;
A
#
# COMPACT_ATOMS: atom_id res chain seq x y z
N MET A 1 -5.69 2.46 9.20
CA MET A 1 -4.44 2.34 8.39
C MET A 1 -4.80 2.43 6.92
N VAL A 2 -4.07 3.22 6.15
CA VAL A 2 -4.19 3.37 4.69
C VAL A 2 -3.00 2.67 4.04
N ILE A 3 -3.25 1.80 3.07
CA ILE A 3 -2.24 0.94 2.45
C ILE A 3 -2.25 1.17 0.94
N ASP A 4 -1.14 1.67 0.42
CA ASP A 4 -0.77 1.58 -0.99
C ASP A 4 -0.25 0.16 -1.23
N TYR A 5 -1.15 -0.70 -1.72
CA TYR A 5 -0.90 -2.14 -1.71
C TYR A 5 0.30 -2.55 -2.56
N GLN A 6 0.37 -2.06 -3.80
CA GLN A 6 1.45 -2.45 -4.70
C GLN A 6 2.80 -1.96 -4.18
N ASN A 7 2.86 -0.75 -3.65
CA ASN A 7 4.06 -0.21 -3.05
C ASN A 7 4.52 -1.05 -1.84
N VAL A 8 3.61 -1.37 -0.92
CA VAL A 8 3.92 -2.22 0.25
C VAL A 8 4.37 -3.61 -0.18
N HIS A 9 3.66 -4.24 -1.12
CA HIS A 9 3.95 -5.59 -1.59
C HIS A 9 5.29 -5.69 -2.31
N LEU A 10 5.54 -4.84 -3.31
CA LEU A 10 6.78 -4.89 -4.09
C LEU A 10 8.00 -4.53 -3.22
N THR A 11 7.86 -3.53 -2.35
CA THR A 11 8.96 -3.17 -1.46
C THR A 11 9.24 -4.21 -0.39
N ALA A 12 8.24 -4.98 0.04
CA ALA A 12 8.45 -6.14 0.91
C ALA A 12 9.29 -7.21 0.21
N SER A 13 8.94 -7.54 -1.04
CA SER A 13 9.66 -8.50 -1.86
C SER A 13 11.10 -8.06 -2.08
N ASP A 14 11.34 -6.83 -2.53
CA ASP A 14 12.69 -6.28 -2.74
C ASP A 14 13.54 -6.30 -1.47
N THR A 15 12.89 -6.12 -0.31
CA THR A 15 13.57 -6.05 0.99
C THR A 15 13.86 -7.42 1.58
N PHE A 16 12.98 -8.41 1.39
CA PHE A 16 13.07 -9.70 2.10
C PHE A 16 13.16 -10.93 1.19
N ASP A 17 12.79 -10.80 -0.08
CA ASP A 17 12.82 -11.90 -1.06
C ASP A 17 13.19 -11.39 -2.46
N PRO A 18 14.38 -10.73 -2.62
CA PRO A 18 14.74 -10.03 -3.86
C PRO A 18 14.94 -10.96 -5.07
N HIS A 19 15.08 -12.26 -4.84
CA HIS A 19 15.26 -13.27 -5.88
C HIS A 19 14.04 -14.16 -6.06
N GLY A 20 13.02 -13.96 -5.24
CA GLY A 20 11.76 -14.70 -5.27
C GLY A 20 10.79 -14.22 -6.33
N ASN A 21 9.74 -15.00 -6.52
CA ASN A 21 8.62 -14.57 -7.35
C ASN A 21 7.66 -13.71 -6.52
N HIS A 22 7.42 -12.47 -6.93
CA HIS A 22 6.50 -11.55 -6.27
C HIS A 22 5.11 -12.14 -6.02
N HIS A 23 4.65 -13.09 -6.86
CA HIS A 23 3.37 -13.76 -6.66
C HIS A 23 3.34 -14.67 -5.42
N ASN A 24 4.50 -15.11 -4.94
CA ASN A 24 4.63 -15.98 -3.76
C ASN A 24 4.78 -15.18 -2.46
N SER A 25 4.98 -13.88 -2.55
CA SER A 25 5.24 -12.98 -1.43
C SER A 25 4.12 -11.95 -1.20
N LEU A 26 2.89 -12.33 -1.54
CA LEU A 26 1.72 -11.49 -1.34
C LEU A 26 1.56 -11.11 0.14
N ILE A 27 1.19 -9.88 0.40
CA ILE A 27 0.95 -9.35 1.74
C ILE A 27 -0.55 -9.29 2.00
N HIS A 28 -1.01 -9.93 3.07
CA HIS A 28 -2.40 -9.85 3.50
C HIS A 28 -2.65 -8.54 4.27
N PRO A 29 -3.53 -7.62 3.81
CA PRO A 29 -3.66 -6.28 4.40
C PRO A 29 -3.99 -6.28 5.89
N MET A 30 -4.87 -7.18 6.35
CA MET A 30 -5.23 -7.25 7.77
C MET A 30 -4.12 -7.82 8.65
N LEU A 31 -3.41 -8.85 8.17
CA LEU A 31 -2.26 -9.41 8.89
C LEU A 31 -1.15 -8.37 8.98
N PHE A 32 -0.85 -7.71 7.86
CA PHE A 32 0.11 -6.60 7.81
C PHE A 32 -0.24 -5.50 8.81
N ALA A 33 -1.48 -5.00 8.77
CA ALA A 33 -1.91 -3.91 9.65
C ALA A 33 -1.80 -4.29 11.12
N ARG A 34 -2.21 -5.51 11.50
CA ARG A 34 -2.09 -6.02 12.87
C ARG A 34 -0.63 -6.13 13.31
N ARG A 35 0.26 -6.65 12.45
CA ARG A 35 1.70 -6.78 12.77
C ARG A 35 2.39 -5.43 12.85
N ALA A 36 2.10 -4.52 11.92
CA ALA A 36 2.61 -3.15 11.96
C ALA A 36 2.20 -2.43 13.25
N LEU A 37 0.95 -2.57 13.66
CA LEU A 37 0.45 -1.96 14.88
C LEU A 37 1.09 -2.57 16.14
N LEU A 38 1.23 -3.89 16.21
CA LEU A 38 1.94 -4.56 17.32
C LEU A 38 3.39 -4.07 17.43
N GLN A 39 4.10 -3.99 16.30
CA GLN A 39 5.47 -3.50 16.23
C GLN A 39 5.56 -2.01 16.65
N ARG A 40 4.62 -1.19 16.21
CA ARG A 40 4.51 0.21 16.61
C ARG A 40 4.31 0.34 18.11
N ASN A 41 3.35 -0.39 18.68
CA ASN A 41 3.01 -0.34 20.07
C ASN A 41 4.16 -0.84 20.98
N SER A 42 4.90 -1.87 20.53
CA SER A 42 6.07 -2.38 21.30
C SER A 42 7.21 -1.38 21.41
N ARG A 43 7.26 -0.37 20.55
CA ARG A 43 8.28 0.69 20.54
C ARG A 43 7.78 2.01 21.13
N GLN A 44 6.54 2.04 21.58
CA GLN A 44 5.95 3.24 22.14
C GLN A 44 6.59 3.54 23.51
N ARG A 45 6.72 4.82 23.83
CA ARG A 45 7.24 5.26 25.14
C ARG A 45 6.26 4.86 26.25
N PRO A 46 6.76 4.46 27.42
CA PRO A 46 5.91 4.22 28.58
C PRO A 46 5.02 5.44 28.90
N GLY A 47 3.80 5.18 29.31
CA GLY A 47 2.83 6.21 29.67
C GLY A 47 1.88 6.65 28.56
N TYR A 48 2.09 6.20 27.33
CA TYR A 48 1.14 6.43 26.23
C TYR A 48 0.27 5.19 26.02
N PRO A 49 -1.05 5.34 25.77
CA PRO A 49 -1.92 4.21 25.50
C PRO A 49 -1.54 3.53 24.18
N PRO A 50 -1.61 2.20 24.09
CA PRO A 50 -1.40 1.51 22.82
C PRO A 50 -2.50 1.88 21.83
N ALA A 51 -2.13 2.06 20.56
CA ALA A 51 -3.11 2.25 19.50
C ALA A 51 -3.88 0.95 19.23
N ALA A 52 -5.17 1.06 18.95
CA ALA A 52 -6.05 -0.03 18.51
C ALA A 52 -6.37 0.10 17.00
N LEU A 53 -6.51 -1.04 16.32
CA LEU A 53 -6.83 -1.06 14.91
C LEU A 53 -8.35 -0.92 14.71
N VAL A 54 -8.76 0.21 14.15
CA VAL A 54 -10.18 0.50 13.89
C VAL A 54 -10.55 0.17 12.44
N ARG A 55 -9.67 0.57 11.50
CA ARG A 55 -9.96 0.48 10.06
C ARG A 55 -8.69 0.21 9.25
N VAL A 56 -8.82 -0.65 8.25
CA VAL A 56 -7.76 -0.91 7.26
C VAL A 56 -8.36 -0.70 5.89
N THR A 57 -7.74 0.16 5.09
CA THR A 57 -8.13 0.39 3.69
C THR A 57 -6.91 0.15 2.81
N ALA A 58 -7.03 -0.77 1.85
CA ALA A 58 -5.99 -1.09 0.87
C ALA A 58 -6.45 -0.67 -0.53
N PHE A 59 -5.62 0.08 -1.22
CA PHE A 59 -5.83 0.50 -2.61
C PHE A 59 -4.92 -0.32 -3.53
N ARG A 60 -5.49 -0.87 -4.61
CA ARG A 60 -4.77 -1.77 -5.50
C ARG A 60 -5.23 -1.63 -6.95
N GLY A 61 -4.28 -1.73 -7.89
CA GLY A 61 -4.58 -1.85 -9.31
C GLY A 61 -5.23 -3.19 -9.66
N LEU A 62 -6.23 -3.14 -10.57
CA LEU A 62 -6.93 -4.30 -11.12
C LEU A 62 -6.56 -4.47 -12.58
N PRO A 63 -5.91 -5.57 -12.98
CA PRO A 63 -5.71 -5.91 -14.39
C PRO A 63 -7.03 -6.08 -15.14
N HIS A 64 -7.06 -5.65 -16.41
CA HIS A 64 -8.23 -5.84 -17.24
C HIS A 64 -8.33 -7.31 -17.69
N PRO A 65 -9.50 -7.96 -17.58
CA PRO A 65 -9.64 -9.38 -17.88
C PRO A 65 -9.34 -9.74 -19.35
N ASP A 66 -9.51 -8.79 -20.28
CA ASP A 66 -9.15 -8.99 -21.70
C ASP A 66 -7.64 -9.08 -21.94
N HIS A 67 -6.82 -8.57 -21.04
CA HIS A 67 -5.36 -8.52 -21.18
C HIS A 67 -4.65 -9.51 -20.27
N ASP A 68 -5.22 -9.79 -19.10
CA ASP A 68 -4.70 -10.75 -18.15
C ASP A 68 -5.85 -11.28 -17.26
N TRP A 69 -6.54 -12.28 -17.78
CA TRP A 69 -7.69 -12.89 -17.11
C TRP A 69 -7.32 -13.53 -15.77
N GLU A 70 -6.22 -14.26 -15.73
CA GLU A 70 -5.81 -14.97 -14.53
C GLU A 70 -5.46 -14.00 -13.40
N GLN A 71 -4.67 -12.98 -13.71
CA GLN A 71 -4.29 -11.97 -12.73
C GLN A 71 -5.50 -11.13 -12.29
N SER A 72 -6.38 -10.78 -13.23
CA SER A 72 -7.63 -10.08 -12.92
C SER A 72 -8.48 -10.85 -11.93
N ARG A 73 -8.74 -12.14 -12.23
CA ARG A 73 -9.51 -13.04 -11.37
C ARG A 73 -8.87 -13.16 -9.99
N ARG A 74 -7.56 -13.46 -9.92
CA ARG A 74 -6.83 -13.55 -8.64
C ARG A 74 -6.96 -12.28 -7.81
N CYS A 75 -6.83 -11.10 -8.43
CA CYS A 75 -6.99 -9.83 -7.72
C CYS A 75 -8.38 -9.67 -7.12
N VAL A 76 -9.42 -10.09 -7.84
CA VAL A 76 -10.80 -10.04 -7.37
C VAL A 76 -11.01 -11.02 -6.21
N ASP A 77 -10.57 -12.26 -6.36
CA ASP A 77 -10.71 -13.30 -5.33
C ASP A 77 -9.96 -12.90 -4.03
N GLN A 78 -8.74 -12.36 -4.15
CA GLN A 78 -7.99 -11.80 -3.04
C GLN A 78 -8.76 -10.65 -2.36
N ALA A 79 -9.31 -9.73 -3.14
CA ALA A 79 -10.07 -8.61 -2.59
C ALA A 79 -11.33 -9.06 -1.84
N VAL A 80 -12.01 -10.10 -2.34
CA VAL A 80 -13.16 -10.72 -1.67
C VAL A 80 -12.73 -11.32 -0.32
N GLN A 81 -11.66 -12.11 -0.31
CA GLN A 81 -11.15 -12.71 0.92
C GLN A 81 -10.72 -11.63 1.93
N TRP A 82 -9.94 -10.66 1.51
CA TRP A 82 -9.46 -9.59 2.41
C TRP A 82 -10.60 -8.74 2.99
N ARG A 83 -11.68 -8.54 2.22
CA ARG A 83 -12.90 -7.88 2.73
C ARG A 83 -13.60 -8.76 3.77
N THR A 84 -13.68 -10.06 3.55
CA THR A 84 -14.22 -11.03 4.53
C THR A 84 -13.42 -10.99 5.84
N ASP A 85 -12.10 -10.82 5.75
CA ASP A 85 -11.19 -10.72 6.89
C ASP A 85 -11.19 -9.32 7.56
N GLY A 86 -12.00 -8.39 7.05
CA GLY A 86 -12.28 -7.09 7.66
C GLY A 86 -11.52 -5.90 7.06
N ALA A 87 -10.75 -6.06 5.98
CA ALA A 87 -10.17 -4.93 5.27
C ALA A 87 -11.19 -4.28 4.33
N ARG A 88 -11.11 -2.97 4.15
CA ARG A 88 -11.69 -2.28 2.99
C ARG A 88 -10.70 -2.39 1.84
N VAL A 89 -11.14 -2.89 0.69
CA VAL A 89 -10.29 -3.04 -0.49
C VAL A 89 -10.91 -2.30 -1.65
N GLU A 90 -10.17 -1.31 -2.16
CA GLU A 90 -10.56 -0.51 -3.31
C GLU A 90 -9.71 -0.94 -4.50
N LEU A 91 -10.37 -1.49 -5.50
CA LEU A 91 -9.75 -1.87 -6.76
C LEU A 91 -9.91 -0.76 -7.80
N ARG A 92 -8.83 -0.46 -8.51
CA ARG A 92 -8.83 0.54 -9.57
C ARG A 92 -8.21 -0.03 -10.84
N ASP A 93 -8.93 0.06 -11.96
CA ASP A 93 -8.47 -0.47 -13.24
C ASP A 93 -7.11 0.09 -13.64
N LEU A 94 -6.19 -0.81 -13.99
CA LEU A 94 -4.90 -0.44 -14.56
C LEU A 94 -5.09 0.28 -15.89
N LYS A 95 -4.19 1.18 -16.20
CA LYS A 95 -4.16 1.88 -17.49
C LYS A 95 -3.19 1.20 -18.43
N TYR A 96 -3.69 0.93 -19.64
CA TYR A 96 -2.95 0.29 -20.71
C TYR A 96 -2.65 1.30 -21.82
N LYS A 97 -1.47 1.21 -22.39
CA LYS A 97 -1.15 1.84 -23.69
C LYS A 97 -1.43 0.83 -24.78
N TYR A 98 -1.90 1.29 -25.91
CA TYR A 98 -2.24 0.42 -27.06
C TYR A 98 -1.40 0.77 -28.26
N GLN A 99 -1.08 -0.24 -29.07
CA GLN A 99 -0.49 -0.02 -30.37
C GLN A 99 -1.51 0.67 -31.28
N LEU A 100 -1.08 1.73 -31.94
CA LEU A 100 -1.94 2.50 -32.85
C LEU A 100 -1.62 2.14 -34.31
N GLY A 101 -2.66 2.01 -35.10
CA GLY A 101 -2.55 1.88 -36.54
C GLY A 101 -2.25 3.22 -37.25
N ALA A 102 -2.11 3.20 -38.55
CA ALA A 102 -1.86 4.39 -39.35
C ALA A 102 -3.02 5.42 -39.28
N ASP A 103 -4.20 4.97 -38.91
CA ASP A 103 -5.41 5.77 -38.67
C ASP A 103 -5.49 6.37 -37.25
N GLY A 104 -4.48 6.14 -36.42
CA GLY A 104 -4.44 6.60 -35.05
C GLY A 104 -5.37 5.81 -34.09
N GLN A 105 -6.01 4.74 -34.56
CA GLN A 105 -6.85 3.88 -33.71
C GLN A 105 -6.06 2.71 -33.16
N PRO A 106 -6.45 2.20 -31.95
CA PRO A 106 -5.83 1.00 -31.40
C PRO A 106 -5.97 -0.20 -32.33
N ILE A 107 -4.85 -0.86 -32.64
CA ILE A 107 -4.83 -2.11 -33.37
C ILE A 107 -5.60 -3.17 -32.59
N ARG A 108 -6.40 -3.95 -33.30
CA ARG A 108 -7.15 -5.07 -32.74
C ARG A 108 -6.64 -6.38 -33.32
N ASN A 109 -6.55 -7.40 -32.48
CA ASN A 109 -6.22 -8.74 -32.92
C ASN A 109 -7.41 -9.42 -33.65
N ILE A 110 -7.22 -10.65 -34.09
CA ILE A 110 -8.23 -11.45 -34.79
C ILE A 110 -9.53 -11.66 -34.00
N TYR A 111 -9.49 -11.48 -32.68
CA TYR A 111 -10.65 -11.56 -31.77
C TYR A 111 -11.29 -10.18 -31.49
N GLY A 112 -10.86 -9.13 -32.19
CA GLY A 112 -11.34 -7.76 -31.97
C GLY A 112 -10.85 -7.08 -30.71
N LYS A 113 -9.95 -7.71 -29.94
CA LYS A 113 -9.38 -7.14 -28.70
C LYS A 113 -8.22 -6.20 -29.03
N LYS A 114 -8.13 -5.10 -28.29
CA LYS A 114 -7.01 -4.16 -28.40
C LYS A 114 -5.73 -4.79 -27.89
N GLU A 115 -4.61 -4.59 -28.59
CA GLU A 115 -3.31 -5.09 -28.20
C GLU A 115 -2.56 -4.09 -27.33
N PRO A 116 -2.35 -4.38 -26.05
CA PRO A 116 -1.60 -3.50 -25.18
C PRO A 116 -0.11 -3.57 -25.47
N ILE A 117 0.58 -2.43 -25.32
CA ILE A 117 2.05 -2.34 -25.40
C ILE A 117 2.65 -1.99 -24.05
N GLY A 118 3.75 -2.66 -23.72
CA GLY A 118 4.46 -2.45 -22.46
C GLY A 118 3.66 -2.95 -21.24
N ARG A 119 4.12 -2.54 -20.07
CA ARG A 119 3.45 -2.91 -18.82
C ARG A 119 2.30 -1.95 -18.49
N PRO A 120 1.18 -2.45 -17.98
CA PRO A 120 0.12 -1.57 -17.46
C PRO A 120 0.62 -0.76 -16.27
N VAL A 121 0.01 0.39 -16.04
CA VAL A 121 0.39 1.31 -14.97
C VAL A 121 -0.79 1.52 -14.03
N GLU A 122 -0.52 1.52 -12.73
CA GLU A 122 -1.46 2.09 -11.75
C GLU A 122 -1.55 3.60 -11.96
N LYS A 123 -2.76 4.14 -11.95
CA LYS A 123 -2.96 5.58 -12.08
C LYS A 123 -3.99 6.06 -11.08
N GLY A 124 -3.56 6.96 -10.19
CA GLY A 124 -4.39 7.60 -9.19
C GLY A 124 -4.63 6.74 -7.94
N ILE A 125 -3.85 5.69 -7.70
CA ILE A 125 -3.80 4.99 -6.41
C ILE A 125 -3.21 5.90 -5.35
N ASP A 126 -2.13 6.61 -5.65
CA ASP A 126 -1.51 7.67 -4.86
C ASP A 126 -2.53 8.73 -4.42
N VAL A 127 -3.33 9.23 -5.38
CA VAL A 127 -4.41 10.19 -5.09
C VAL A 127 -5.44 9.61 -4.14
N LEU A 128 -5.86 8.35 -4.33
CA LEU A 128 -6.81 7.69 -3.43
C LEU A 128 -6.22 7.51 -2.03
N CYS A 129 -4.95 7.12 -1.92
CA CYS A 129 -4.24 7.02 -0.64
C CYS A 129 -4.15 8.39 0.06
N ALA A 130 -3.84 9.45 -0.68
CA ALA A 130 -3.80 10.81 -0.15
C ALA A 130 -5.16 11.26 0.38
N LEU A 131 -6.22 11.10 -0.42
CA LEU A 131 -7.59 11.45 -0.02
C LEU A 131 -8.06 10.64 1.18
N ALA A 132 -7.80 9.33 1.21
CA ALA A 132 -8.14 8.47 2.33
C ALA A 132 -7.39 8.90 3.60
N THR A 133 -6.08 9.21 3.50
CA THR A 133 -5.29 9.68 4.64
C THR A 133 -5.86 10.97 5.22
N MET A 134 -6.26 11.92 4.37
CA MET A 134 -6.93 13.16 4.79
C MET A 134 -8.29 12.91 5.43
N THR A 135 -9.13 12.09 4.78
CA THR A 135 -10.48 11.78 5.27
C THR A 135 -10.44 11.09 6.62
N GLU A 136 -9.57 10.09 6.78
CA GLU A 136 -9.39 9.39 8.06
C GLU A 136 -8.83 10.31 9.16
N ALA A 137 -7.97 11.26 8.79
CA ALA A 137 -7.42 12.21 9.78
C ALA A 137 -8.46 13.22 10.28
N LEU A 138 -9.50 13.46 9.51
CA LEU A 138 -10.62 14.35 9.88
C LEU A 138 -11.80 13.59 10.52
N ASP A 139 -11.77 12.26 10.56
CA ASP A 139 -12.81 11.45 11.22
C ASP A 139 -12.64 11.55 12.75
N PRO A 140 -13.62 12.06 13.50
CA PRO A 140 -13.53 12.23 14.96
C PRO A 140 -13.42 10.89 15.73
N ALA A 141 -13.66 9.76 15.09
CA ALA A 141 -13.47 8.43 15.67
C ALA A 141 -12.03 7.91 15.55
N ILE A 142 -11.13 8.66 14.90
CA ILE A 142 -9.75 8.26 14.61
C ILE A 142 -8.77 9.22 15.29
N ASP A 143 -7.89 8.68 16.13
CA ASP A 143 -6.82 9.46 16.80
C ASP A 143 -5.50 9.39 16.03
N LEU A 144 -5.32 8.34 15.20
CA LEU A 144 -4.08 8.08 14.50
C LEU A 144 -4.34 7.46 13.13
N VAL A 145 -3.79 8.09 12.10
CA VAL A 145 -3.70 7.50 10.76
C VAL A 145 -2.29 6.98 10.52
N ILE A 146 -2.18 5.73 10.08
CA ILE A 146 -0.91 5.15 9.66
C ILE A 146 -0.96 4.95 8.15
N LEU A 147 -0.08 5.65 7.41
CA LEU A 147 0.09 5.52 5.98
C LEU A 147 1.21 4.53 5.67
N ALA A 148 0.88 3.49 4.92
CA ALA A 148 1.82 2.47 4.46
C ALA A 148 2.09 2.65 2.96
N SER A 149 3.11 3.40 2.64
CA SER A 149 3.68 3.61 1.30
C SER A 149 5.08 4.23 1.42
N ARG A 150 5.87 4.15 0.36
CA ARG A 150 7.15 4.87 0.18
C ARG A 150 7.05 5.93 -0.91
N ASP A 151 5.89 6.04 -1.54
CA ASP A 151 5.70 6.94 -2.66
C ASP A 151 5.79 8.39 -2.22
N THR A 152 6.75 9.11 -2.78
CA THR A 152 7.01 10.52 -2.46
C THR A 152 5.89 11.45 -2.93
N ASP A 153 5.03 11.02 -3.86
CA ASP A 153 3.85 11.76 -4.28
C ASP A 153 2.81 11.89 -3.16
N LEU A 154 2.95 11.09 -2.08
CA LEU A 154 2.13 11.19 -0.87
C LEU A 154 2.67 12.18 0.19
N VAL A 155 3.87 12.75 -0.01
CA VAL A 155 4.44 13.74 0.92
C VAL A 155 3.50 14.93 1.14
N PRO A 156 2.84 15.51 0.13
CA PRO A 156 1.91 16.62 0.34
C PRO A 156 0.74 16.28 1.27
N ALA A 157 0.25 15.04 1.23
CA ALA A 157 -0.81 14.59 2.15
C ALA A 157 -0.31 14.47 3.60
N LEU A 158 0.92 13.95 3.80
CA LEU A 158 1.54 13.93 5.12
C LEU A 158 1.78 15.33 5.68
N ASP A 159 2.26 16.25 4.85
CA ASP A 159 2.47 17.65 5.22
C ASP A 159 1.17 18.29 5.68
N GLN A 160 0.12 18.15 4.89
CA GLN A 160 -1.17 18.75 5.17
C GLN A 160 -1.79 18.20 6.46
N VAL A 161 -1.80 16.87 6.65
CA VAL A 161 -2.33 16.25 7.89
C VAL A 161 -1.51 16.69 9.10
N SER A 162 -0.17 16.74 8.98
CA SER A 162 0.71 17.18 10.06
C SER A 162 0.46 18.63 10.47
N ASP A 163 0.23 19.52 9.51
CA ASP A 163 -0.09 20.93 9.77
C ASP A 163 -1.46 21.08 10.43
N LEU A 164 -2.48 20.41 9.91
CA LEU A 164 -3.82 20.42 10.49
C LEU A 164 -3.84 19.86 11.93
N HIS A 165 -3.14 18.74 12.15
CA HIS A 165 -2.99 18.16 13.49
C HIS A 165 -2.27 19.15 14.43
N THR A 166 -1.22 19.80 13.97
CA THR A 166 -0.49 20.80 14.79
C THR A 166 -1.38 21.99 15.14
N ALA A 167 -2.22 22.43 14.22
CA ALA A 167 -3.16 23.53 14.43
C ALA A 167 -4.33 23.15 15.35
N ASN A 168 -4.82 21.89 15.30
CA ASN A 168 -5.96 21.43 16.09
C ASN A 168 -5.86 19.92 16.44
N ARG A 169 -5.07 19.63 17.47
CA ARG A 169 -4.83 18.26 17.94
C ARG A 169 -6.08 17.54 18.46
N ALA A 170 -7.07 18.28 18.88
CA ALA A 170 -8.30 17.68 19.42
C ALA A 170 -9.29 17.26 18.33
N ALA A 171 -9.17 17.80 17.11
CA ALA A 171 -10.12 17.54 16.02
C ALA A 171 -9.50 16.82 14.82
N VAL A 172 -8.17 16.70 14.76
CA VAL A 172 -7.46 16.07 13.63
C VAL A 172 -6.53 14.99 14.16
N ALA A 173 -6.63 13.80 13.63
CA ALA A 173 -5.76 12.67 14.00
C ALA A 173 -4.29 12.95 13.69
N ALA A 174 -3.39 12.36 14.47
CA ALA A 174 -1.97 12.33 14.13
C ALA A 174 -1.74 11.43 12.91
N VAL A 175 -0.64 11.67 12.17
CA VAL A 175 -0.21 10.79 11.09
C VAL A 175 1.16 10.16 11.39
N GLU A 176 1.28 8.87 11.10
CA GLU A 176 2.51 8.10 11.18
C GLU A 176 2.72 7.31 9.88
N THR A 177 3.93 6.82 9.67
CA THR A 177 4.25 5.94 8.53
C THR A 177 4.83 4.61 8.99
N VAL A 178 4.78 3.61 8.11
CA VAL A 178 5.46 2.33 8.29
C VAL A 178 6.30 2.01 7.07
N SER A 179 7.42 1.32 7.26
CA SER A 179 8.31 0.92 6.19
C SER A 179 9.00 -0.40 6.50
N TRP A 180 9.28 -1.19 5.47
CA TRP A 180 10.06 -2.40 5.60
C TRP A 180 11.54 -2.08 5.86
N HIS A 181 12.16 -2.84 6.74
CA HIS A 181 13.57 -2.67 7.10
C HIS A 181 14.24 -4.01 7.38
N ASN A 182 15.19 -4.39 6.54
CA ASN A 182 16.01 -5.57 6.70
C ASN A 182 17.40 -5.18 7.19
N ARG A 183 17.74 -5.56 8.42
CA ARG A 183 19.07 -5.28 9.00
C ARG A 183 20.21 -5.96 8.22
N ASN A 184 19.91 -7.04 7.52
CA ASN A 184 20.86 -7.84 6.76
C ASN A 184 20.80 -7.57 5.26
N ALA A 185 20.04 -6.57 4.79
CA ALA A 185 19.80 -6.30 3.37
C ALA A 185 21.08 -6.35 2.53
N LYS A 186 22.14 -5.66 2.96
CA LYS A 186 23.42 -5.65 2.24
C LYS A 186 24.06 -7.04 2.09
N LYS A 187 23.91 -7.91 3.09
CA LYS A 187 24.45 -9.29 3.05
C LYS A 187 23.60 -10.21 2.18
N GLU A 188 22.31 -9.94 2.08
CA GLU A 188 21.32 -10.73 1.34
C GLU A 188 21.10 -10.22 -0.08
N GLY A 189 21.87 -9.20 -0.54
CA GLY A 189 21.68 -8.61 -1.87
C GLY A 189 20.35 -7.86 -2.02
N ALA A 190 19.70 -7.56 -0.92
CA ALA A 190 18.41 -6.87 -0.86
C ALA A 190 18.59 -5.35 -0.71
N MET A 191 17.53 -4.60 -0.97
CA MET A 191 17.53 -3.16 -0.79
C MET A 191 16.54 -2.76 0.31
N ASN A 192 17.02 -2.00 1.30
CA ASN A 192 16.12 -1.28 2.18
C ASN A 192 15.55 -0.08 1.44
N GLY A 193 14.25 -0.01 1.36
CA GLY A 193 13.58 1.21 0.96
C GLY A 193 13.73 2.30 2.01
N GLY A 194 13.72 3.56 1.57
CA GLY A 194 13.63 4.70 2.47
C GLY A 194 12.29 4.76 3.21
N ASN A 195 12.24 5.58 4.23
CA ASN A 195 10.99 5.91 4.92
C ASN A 195 10.33 7.10 4.22
N LEU A 196 9.03 7.04 4.03
CA LEU A 196 8.27 8.22 3.62
C LEU A 196 8.23 9.22 4.78
N ARG A 197 8.58 10.46 4.51
CA ARG A 197 8.66 11.54 5.53
C ARG A 197 8.03 12.80 4.99
N PRO A 198 7.39 13.59 5.85
CA PRO A 198 6.92 14.91 5.47
C PRO A 198 8.08 15.87 5.18
N SER A 199 7.81 16.93 4.47
CA SER A 199 8.77 17.97 4.11
C SER A 199 8.89 19.07 5.19
N GLY A 200 9.75 20.05 4.97
CA GLY A 200 9.79 21.29 5.74
C GLY A 200 10.11 21.14 7.23
N GLY A 201 10.89 20.14 7.62
CA GLY A 201 11.28 19.95 9.02
C GLY A 201 10.20 19.34 9.93
N ARG A 202 9.02 19.01 9.40
CA ARG A 202 7.96 18.30 10.12
C ARG A 202 8.46 16.92 10.58
N ARG A 203 8.01 16.50 11.75
CA ARG A 203 8.43 15.21 12.33
C ARG A 203 7.22 14.35 12.62
N ILE A 204 7.18 13.18 12.00
CA ILE A 204 6.21 12.14 12.28
C ILE A 204 6.96 10.87 12.70
N TRP A 205 6.26 9.98 13.40
CA TRP A 205 6.82 8.66 13.72
C TRP A 205 6.80 7.75 12.50
N ASN A 206 7.89 7.01 12.27
CA ASN A 206 7.92 5.90 11.33
C ASN A 206 8.26 4.60 12.06
N THR A 207 7.47 3.57 11.82
CA THR A 207 7.73 2.24 12.36
C THR A 207 8.42 1.37 11.31
N ASN A 208 9.65 0.95 11.60
CA ASN A 208 10.38 -0.02 10.79
C ASN A 208 9.86 -1.43 11.07
N LEU A 209 9.43 -2.14 10.02
CA LEU A 209 8.92 -3.51 10.06
C LEU A 209 10.02 -4.48 9.62
N ASP A 210 10.28 -5.48 10.43
CA ASP A 210 11.36 -6.45 10.21
C ASP A 210 10.90 -7.73 9.49
N ARG A 211 11.82 -8.68 9.31
CA ARG A 211 11.55 -9.99 8.71
C ARG A 211 10.40 -10.72 9.40
N ALA A 212 10.34 -10.69 10.73
CA ALA A 212 9.27 -11.38 11.46
C ALA A 212 7.89 -10.76 11.17
N CYS A 213 7.82 -9.44 11.01
CA CYS A 213 6.60 -8.77 10.55
C CYS A 213 6.23 -9.18 9.12
N TYR A 214 7.21 -9.27 8.21
CA TYR A 214 6.99 -9.72 6.83
C TYR A 214 6.43 -11.14 6.80
N ASP A 215 7.13 -12.11 7.40
CA ASP A 215 6.74 -13.52 7.39
C ASP A 215 5.34 -13.74 7.97
N ALA A 216 4.98 -12.96 9.00
CA ALA A 216 3.67 -13.01 9.64
C ALA A 216 2.57 -12.23 8.90
N SER A 217 2.93 -11.46 7.87
CA SER A 217 2.01 -10.70 7.02
C SER A 217 1.74 -11.37 5.68
N LEU A 218 2.44 -12.46 5.36
CA LEU A 218 2.26 -13.18 4.10
C LEU A 218 0.83 -13.69 3.96
N ASP A 219 0.27 -13.46 2.79
CA ASP A 219 -1.00 -14.06 2.37
C ASP A 219 -0.75 -15.49 1.90
N ARG A 220 -1.37 -16.44 2.59
CA ARG A 220 -1.25 -17.86 2.29
C ARG A 220 -2.52 -18.43 1.68
N GLY A 221 -3.43 -17.57 1.22
CA GLY A 221 -4.64 -17.95 0.52
C GLY A 221 -4.33 -18.62 -0.83
N ASP A 222 -5.14 -19.63 -1.20
CA ASP A 222 -5.09 -20.25 -2.52
C ASP A 222 -6.10 -19.55 -3.45
N TYR A 223 -5.61 -18.74 -4.36
CA TYR A 223 -6.41 -17.96 -5.31
C TYR A 223 -6.22 -18.51 -6.74
N ARG A 224 -6.57 -19.76 -6.96
CA ARG A 224 -6.47 -20.45 -8.27
C ARG A 224 -7.63 -20.16 -9.18
#